data_b6048468a9aac1f6964b011b1a3931c9
#
_entry.id   b6048468a9aac1f6964b011b1a3931c9
#
_cell.length_a   1.000
_cell.length_b   1.000
_cell.length_c   1.000
_cell.angle_alpha   90.00
_cell.angle_beta   90.00
_cell.angle_gamma   90.00
#
_symmetry.space_group_name_H-M   'P 1'
#
loop_
_entity.id
_entity.type
_entity.pdbx_description
1 polymer ?
#
loop_
_entity_poly.entity_id
_entity_poly.type
_entity_poly.pdbx_seq_one_letter_code
_entity_poly.pdbx_strand_id
1 'polypeptide(L)' 'GLLLPAGAVRTEDGEAFVYVVEEGRARKRPVRLLAQEGGRAAVAGLEAGEAVVYPVPEGLEDGDLVEVVP' A
#
# COMPACT_ATOMS: atom_id res chain seq x y z
N GLY A 1 4.28 12.62 6.31
CA GLY A 1 3.64 11.32 6.10
C GLY A 1 2.32 11.44 5.39
N LEU A 2 1.87 10.35 4.82
CA LEU A 2 0.59 10.27 4.14
C LEU A 2 -0.38 9.42 4.95
N LEU A 3 -1.67 9.75 4.85
CA LEU A 3 -2.72 8.97 5.46
C LEU A 3 -3.32 8.04 4.42
N LEU A 4 -3.43 6.78 4.77
CA LEU A 4 -4.00 5.75 3.91
C LEU A 4 -5.08 4.98 4.68
N PRO A 5 -6.02 4.34 3.96
CA PRO A 5 -6.88 3.38 4.65
C PRO A 5 -6.00 2.29 5.26
N ALA A 6 -6.30 1.89 6.48
CA ALA A 6 -5.50 0.88 7.16
C ALA A 6 -5.40 -0.43 6.37
N GLY A 7 -6.46 -0.77 5.63
CA GLY A 7 -6.47 -1.97 4.81
C GLY A 7 -5.51 -1.95 3.63
N ALA A 8 -4.92 -0.79 3.30
CA ALA A 8 -3.92 -0.69 2.24
C ALA A 8 -2.52 -1.05 2.74
N VAL A 9 -2.32 -1.07 4.06
CA VAL A 9 -1.00 -1.37 4.64
C VAL A 9 -0.99 -2.82 5.11
N ARG A 10 0.04 -3.54 4.69
CA ARG A 10 0.26 -4.92 5.10
C ARG A 10 1.50 -5.00 5.96
N THR A 11 1.54 -5.99 6.82
CA THR A 11 2.72 -6.25 7.62
C THR A 11 3.14 -7.70 7.43
N GLU A 12 4.44 -7.92 7.36
CA GLU A 12 5.01 -9.25 7.20
C GLU A 12 6.34 -9.27 7.92
N ASP A 13 6.52 -10.21 8.82
CA ASP A 13 7.74 -10.33 9.62
C ASP A 13 8.11 -9.01 10.32
N GLY A 14 7.10 -8.29 10.79
CA GLY A 14 7.31 -7.03 11.51
C GLY A 14 7.57 -5.82 10.62
N GLU A 15 7.55 -5.99 9.31
CA GLU A 15 7.76 -4.88 8.38
C GLU A 15 6.48 -4.49 7.68
N ALA A 16 6.25 -3.19 7.55
CA ALA A 16 5.06 -2.67 6.87
C ALA A 16 5.39 -2.39 5.40
N PHE A 17 4.41 -2.65 4.53
CA PHE A 17 4.55 -2.34 3.12
C PHE A 17 3.18 -2.07 2.50
N VAL A 18 3.21 -1.44 1.33
CA VAL A 18 2.03 -1.22 0.50
C VAL A 18 2.34 -1.70 -0.91
N TYR A 19 1.29 -1.87 -1.72
CA TYR A 19 1.48 -2.12 -3.14
C TYR A 19 1.16 -0.85 -3.88
N VAL A 20 2.13 -0.31 -4.61
CA VAL A 20 1.91 0.83 -5.49
C VAL A 20 1.70 0.34 -6.90
N VAL A 21 0.93 1.07 -7.68
CA VAL A 21 0.67 0.71 -9.07
C VAL A 21 1.64 1.47 -9.96
N GLU A 22 2.47 0.73 -10.67
CA GLU A 22 3.43 1.27 -11.62
C GLU A 22 3.29 0.51 -12.94
N GLU A 23 2.99 1.23 -14.00
CA GLU A 23 2.84 0.64 -15.34
C GLU A 23 1.92 -0.57 -15.38
N GLY A 24 0.79 -0.48 -14.66
CA GLY A 24 -0.20 -1.54 -14.62
C GLY A 24 0.17 -2.74 -13.75
N ARG A 25 1.22 -2.63 -12.95
CA ARG A 25 1.66 -3.71 -12.07
C ARG A 25 1.70 -3.25 -10.63
N ALA A 26 1.40 -4.18 -9.74
CA ALA A 26 1.54 -3.94 -8.31
C ALA A 26 3.01 -4.09 -7.93
N ARG A 27 3.54 -3.08 -7.27
CA ARG A 27 4.92 -3.11 -6.77
C ARG A 27 4.91 -2.99 -5.27
N LYS A 28 5.53 -3.95 -4.61
CA LYS A 28 5.66 -3.95 -3.16
C LYS A 28 6.62 -2.84 -2.75
N ARG A 29 6.14 -1.93 -1.93
CA ARG A 29 6.93 -0.79 -1.49
C ARG A 29 7.00 -0.79 0.05
N PRO A 30 8.19 -0.94 0.64
CA PRO A 30 8.30 -0.84 2.10
C PRO A 30 7.97 0.58 2.55
N VAL A 31 7.25 0.67 3.65
CA VAL A 31 6.91 1.96 4.25
C VAL A 31 7.13 1.86 5.76
N ARG A 32 7.20 3.00 6.41
CA ARG A 32 7.27 3.06 7.86
C ARG A 32 5.89 3.43 8.38
N LEU A 33 5.33 2.58 9.22
CA LEU A 33 4.05 2.85 9.85
C LEU A 33 4.30 3.78 11.03
N LEU A 34 3.75 4.98 10.96
CA LEU A 34 3.94 6.00 11.99
C LEU A 34 2.84 5.97 13.04
N ALA A 35 1.60 5.72 12.61
CA ALA A 35 0.46 5.67 13.51
C ALA A 35 -0.68 4.97 12.80
N GLN A 36 -1.58 4.39 13.58
CA GLN A 36 -2.78 3.76 13.05
C GLN A 36 -3.93 4.06 13.99
N GLU A 37 -5.00 4.65 13.46
CA GLU A 37 -6.12 5.06 14.26
C GLU A 37 -7.36 5.26 13.38
N GLY A 38 -8.50 4.82 13.87
CA GLY A 38 -9.77 5.06 13.20
C GLY A 38 -9.85 4.50 11.78
N GLY A 39 -9.25 3.36 11.51
CA GLY A 39 -9.27 2.76 10.19
C GLY A 39 -8.30 3.40 9.20
N ARG A 40 -7.44 4.29 9.66
CA ARG A 40 -6.44 4.96 8.83
C ARG A 40 -5.05 4.70 9.37
N ALA A 41 -4.08 4.74 8.49
CA ALA A 41 -2.68 4.56 8.84
C ALA A 41 -1.87 5.72 8.27
N ALA A 42 -1.02 6.29 9.12
CA ALA A 42 -0.06 7.30 8.69
C ALA A 42 1.24 6.60 8.37
N VAL A 43 1.76 6.80 7.17
CA VAL A 43 2.98 6.12 6.73
C VAL A 43 3.99 7.12 6.19
N ALA A 44 5.26 6.76 6.30
CA ALA A 44 6.36 7.48 5.67
C ALA A 44 6.99 6.58 4.62
N GLY A 45 7.63 7.18 3.63
CA GLY A 45 8.28 6.43 2.55
C GLY A 45 7.46 6.34 1.27
N LEU A 46 6.33 7.03 1.25
CA LEU A 46 5.45 7.06 0.10
C LEU A 46 5.25 8.52 -0.30
N GLU A 47 5.22 8.81 -1.58
CA GLU A 47 5.02 10.17 -2.06
C GLU A 47 3.59 10.43 -2.46
N ALA A 48 3.16 11.69 -2.32
CA ALA A 48 1.83 12.09 -2.75
C ALA A 48 1.68 11.87 -4.26
N GLY A 49 0.52 11.38 -4.66
CA GLY A 49 0.26 11.11 -6.08
C GLY A 49 0.53 9.68 -6.51
N GLU A 50 1.19 8.88 -5.68
CA GLU A 50 1.39 7.47 -5.99
C GLU A 50 0.07 6.73 -5.78
N ALA A 51 -0.28 5.85 -6.72
CA ALA A 51 -1.48 5.04 -6.61
C ALA A 51 -1.19 3.79 -5.78
N VAL A 52 -2.04 3.52 -4.81
CA VAL A 52 -1.88 2.40 -3.90
C VAL A 52 -3.05 1.44 -4.06
N VAL A 53 -2.77 0.15 -4.02
CA VAL A 53 -3.81 -0.87 -4.12
C VAL A 53 -4.62 -0.91 -2.84
N TYR A 54 -5.95 -0.76 -2.97
CA TYR A 54 -6.86 -0.86 -1.85
C TYR A 54 -8.26 -1.25 -2.35
N PRO A 55 -8.90 -2.25 -1.74
CA PRO A 55 -8.34 -3.17 -0.77
C PRO A 55 -7.30 -4.09 -1.42
N VAL A 56 -6.41 -4.65 -0.62
CA VAL A 56 -5.38 -5.54 -1.14
C VAL A 56 -5.98 -6.93 -1.32
N PRO A 57 -6.01 -7.46 -2.56
CA PRO A 57 -6.55 -8.80 -2.77
C PRO A 57 -5.69 -9.86 -2.09
N GLU A 58 -6.34 -10.91 -1.62
CA GLU A 58 -5.62 -12.03 -1.08
C GLU A 58 -4.80 -12.67 -2.19
N GLY A 59 -3.54 -12.97 -1.89
CA GLY A 59 -2.65 -13.60 -2.88
C GLY A 59 -1.98 -12.66 -3.84
N LEU A 60 -2.16 -11.33 -3.69
CA LEU A 60 -1.46 -10.37 -4.55
C LEU A 60 0.03 -10.46 -4.31
N GLU A 61 0.80 -10.50 -5.38
CA GLU A 61 2.25 -10.57 -5.33
C GLU A 61 2.90 -9.40 -6.07
N ASP A 62 4.13 -9.10 -5.70
CA ASP A 62 4.91 -8.07 -6.36
C ASP A 62 5.04 -8.40 -7.86
N GLY A 63 4.75 -7.44 -8.70
CA GLY A 63 4.81 -7.63 -10.14
C GLY A 63 3.52 -8.09 -10.79
N ASP A 64 2.49 -8.43 -10.01
CA ASP A 64 1.21 -8.84 -10.57
C ASP A 64 0.58 -7.72 -11.36
N LEU A 65 -0.09 -8.10 -12.45
CA LEU A 65 -0.86 -7.14 -13.24
C LEU A 65 -2.09 -6.72 -12.45
N VAL A 66 -2.37 -5.43 -12.47
CA VAL A 66 -3.55 -4.88 -11.83
C VAL A 66 -4.24 -3.93 -12.80
N GLU A 67 -5.53 -3.76 -12.60
CA GLU A 67 -6.31 -2.86 -13.42
C GLU A 67 -6.87 -1.78 -12.53
N VAL A 68 -6.72 -0.52 -12.96
CA VAL A 68 -7.29 0.61 -12.23
C VAL A 68 -8.72 0.78 -12.70
N VAL A 69 -9.65 0.62 -11.76
CA VAL A 69 -11.08 0.79 -12.05
C VAL A 69 -11.51 2.13 -11.49
N PRO A 70 -12.05 3.03 -12.34
CA PRO A 70 -12.47 4.36 -11.88
C PRO A 70 -13.67 4.32 -10.94
#